data_50fa1e6129ec20d88ab166fa7e203cf2
#
_entry.id   50fa1e6129ec20d88ab166fa7e203cf2
#
_cell.length_a   1.000
_cell.length_b   1.000
_cell.length_c   1.000
_cell.angle_alpha   90.00
_cell.angle_beta   90.00
_cell.angle_gamma   90.00
#
_symmetry.space_group_name_H-M   'P 1'
#
loop_
_entity.id
_entity.type
_entity.pdbx_description
1 polymer ?
#
loop_
_entity_poly.entity_id
_entity_poly.type
_entity_poly.pdbx_seq_one_letter_code
_entity_poly.pdbx_strand_id
1 'polypeptide(L)'
;MTESAEGRVREILAAVKSLAAEYYRLTGKPLGVTGEVAEYVAAETLGLELTPARTRGYDAIRRTADDEQRVQIKGRAFGDDAKPGQRLGTIKRGADCDTVLLVLLDNLTLEPREMWEAPYAAVEARLNVPGSKSRERGALGVREFKKLATRIWPRD
;
A
#
# COMPACT_ATOMS: atom_id res chain seq x y z
N MET A 1 20.80 -5.37 3.54
CA MET A 1 20.48 -6.03 4.83
C MET A 1 20.97 -7.46 4.74
N THR A 2 21.51 -8.02 5.82
CA THR A 2 21.97 -9.41 5.83
C THR A 2 20.78 -10.37 5.96
N GLU A 3 20.95 -11.63 5.54
CA GLU A 3 19.93 -12.68 5.67
C GLU A 3 19.43 -12.83 7.13
N SER A 4 20.34 -12.71 8.12
CA SER A 4 19.97 -12.72 9.54
C SER A 4 19.09 -11.52 9.94
N ALA A 5 19.39 -10.34 9.42
CA ALA A 5 18.59 -9.16 9.68
C ALA A 5 17.21 -9.24 8.99
N GLU A 6 17.15 -9.80 7.79
CA GLU A 6 15.89 -10.05 7.10
C GLU A 6 15.00 -11.03 7.86
N GLY A 7 15.58 -12.11 8.37
CA GLY A 7 14.88 -13.08 9.22
C GLY A 7 14.29 -12.42 10.47
N ARG A 8 15.07 -11.56 11.13
CA ARG A 8 14.60 -10.84 12.31
C ARG A 8 13.47 -9.84 11.98
N VAL A 9 13.54 -9.16 10.85
CA VAL A 9 12.46 -8.28 10.40
C VAL A 9 11.15 -9.07 10.21
N ARG A 10 11.21 -10.25 9.60
CA ARG A 10 10.04 -11.13 9.45
C ARG A 10 9.42 -11.50 10.81
N GLU A 11 10.25 -11.88 11.77
CA GLU A 11 9.79 -12.22 13.13
C GLU A 11 9.12 -11.03 13.81
N ILE A 12 9.70 -9.84 13.71
CA ILE A 12 9.15 -8.61 14.29
C ILE A 12 7.78 -8.31 13.67
N LEU A 13 7.66 -8.37 12.34
CA LEU A 13 6.40 -8.06 11.68
C LEU A 13 5.32 -9.11 11.98
N ALA A 14 5.68 -10.38 12.12
CA ALA A 14 4.75 -11.40 12.55
C ALA A 14 4.23 -11.11 13.97
N ALA A 15 5.10 -10.72 14.89
CA ALA A 15 4.72 -10.32 16.24
C ALA A 15 3.84 -9.06 16.24
N VAL A 16 4.18 -8.06 15.41
CA VAL A 16 3.39 -6.84 15.25
C VAL A 16 1.98 -7.14 14.76
N LYS A 17 1.82 -8.02 13.78
CA LYS A 17 0.49 -8.43 13.28
C LYS A 17 -0.36 -9.04 14.40
N SER A 18 0.20 -9.93 15.19
CA SER A 18 -0.48 -10.57 16.31
C SER A 18 -0.91 -9.53 17.36
N LEU A 19 -0.01 -8.64 17.73
CA LEU A 19 -0.28 -7.57 18.70
C LEU A 19 -1.28 -6.55 18.17
N ALA A 20 -1.22 -6.21 16.90
CA ALA A 20 -2.18 -5.31 16.27
C ALA A 20 -3.59 -5.91 16.24
N ALA A 21 -3.71 -7.23 16.00
CA ALA A 21 -4.98 -7.93 16.05
C ALA A 21 -5.57 -7.92 17.47
N GLU A 22 -4.75 -8.16 18.48
CA GLU A 22 -5.16 -8.10 19.88
C GLU A 22 -5.59 -6.69 20.27
N TYR A 23 -4.81 -5.67 19.91
CA TYR A 23 -5.16 -4.26 20.13
C TYR A 23 -6.50 -3.90 19.51
N TYR A 24 -6.76 -4.34 18.28
CA TYR A 24 -8.03 -4.11 17.60
C TYR A 24 -9.20 -4.78 18.33
N ARG A 25 -9.03 -6.02 18.79
CA ARG A 25 -10.08 -6.71 19.55
C ARG A 25 -10.44 -6.00 20.85
N LEU A 26 -9.43 -5.44 21.52
CA LEU A 26 -9.62 -4.77 22.82
C LEU A 26 -10.17 -3.35 22.70
N THR A 27 -9.85 -2.63 21.65
CA THR A 27 -10.14 -1.19 21.54
C THR A 27 -11.08 -0.84 20.39
N GLY A 28 -11.26 -1.73 19.40
CA GLY A 28 -11.96 -1.43 18.17
C GLY A 28 -11.21 -0.47 17.25
N LYS A 29 -9.92 -0.20 17.55
CA LYS A 29 -9.09 0.75 16.79
C LYS A 29 -7.89 0.04 16.19
N PRO A 30 -7.47 0.41 14.95
CA PRO A 30 -6.23 -0.13 14.39
C PRO A 30 -5.00 0.41 15.14
N LEU A 31 -4.01 -0.45 15.31
CA LEU A 31 -2.66 -0.03 15.71
C LEU A 31 -1.98 0.53 14.47
N GLY A 32 -1.45 1.75 14.50
CA GLY A 32 -0.98 2.51 13.34
C GLY A 32 0.27 1.96 12.64
N VAL A 33 0.26 0.68 12.23
CA VAL A 33 1.38 -0.01 11.57
C VAL A 33 1.02 -0.51 10.16
N THR A 34 -0.12 -0.10 9.65
CA THR A 34 -0.65 -0.59 8.35
C THR A 34 0.30 -0.30 7.19
N GLY A 35 0.92 0.88 7.17
CA GLY A 35 1.84 1.27 6.10
C GLY A 35 3.07 0.35 6.01
N GLU A 36 3.72 0.13 7.13
CA GLU A 36 4.93 -0.71 7.20
C GLU A 36 4.62 -2.18 6.86
N VAL A 37 3.51 -2.68 7.36
CA VAL A 37 3.05 -4.05 7.04
C VAL A 37 2.70 -4.16 5.56
N ALA A 38 2.02 -3.17 4.98
CA ALA A 38 1.65 -3.18 3.56
C ALA A 38 2.88 -3.21 2.65
N GLU A 39 3.89 -2.39 2.94
CA GLU A 39 5.14 -2.37 2.17
C GLU A 39 5.84 -3.73 2.21
N TYR A 40 5.96 -4.30 3.39
CA TYR A 40 6.61 -5.60 3.57
C TYR A 40 5.84 -6.73 2.88
N VAL A 41 4.53 -6.78 3.07
CA VAL A 41 3.66 -7.79 2.45
C VAL A 41 3.71 -7.69 0.92
N ALA A 42 3.68 -6.48 0.37
CA ALA A 42 3.80 -6.25 -1.08
C ALA A 42 5.15 -6.75 -1.60
N ALA A 43 6.24 -6.43 -0.89
CA ALA A 43 7.57 -6.85 -1.26
C ALA A 43 7.69 -8.38 -1.30
N GLU A 44 7.21 -9.07 -0.27
CA GLU A 44 7.24 -10.54 -0.21
C GLU A 44 6.34 -11.18 -1.27
N THR A 45 5.12 -10.68 -1.43
CA THR A 45 4.12 -11.28 -2.33
C THR A 45 4.48 -11.08 -3.80
N LEU A 46 4.99 -9.91 -4.16
CA LEU A 46 5.24 -9.51 -5.55
C LEU A 46 6.72 -9.54 -5.95
N GLY A 47 7.61 -9.85 -5.02
CA GLY A 47 9.05 -9.86 -5.29
C GLY A 47 9.64 -8.47 -5.50
N LEU A 48 9.13 -7.46 -4.80
CA LEU A 48 9.64 -6.10 -4.88
C LEU A 48 10.84 -5.91 -3.95
N GLU A 49 11.74 -5.00 -4.32
CA GLU A 49 12.86 -4.58 -3.49
C GLU A 49 12.49 -3.28 -2.79
N LEU A 50 12.36 -3.31 -1.46
CA LEU A 50 12.05 -2.11 -0.69
C LEU A 50 13.23 -1.13 -0.72
N THR A 51 12.91 0.16 -0.85
CA THR A 51 13.91 1.23 -0.83
C THR A 51 14.33 1.56 0.60
N PRO A 52 15.51 2.19 0.78
CA PRO A 52 15.90 2.70 2.09
C PRO A 52 14.88 3.69 2.65
N ALA A 53 14.80 3.78 3.98
CA ALA A 53 13.94 4.75 4.66
C ALA A 53 14.15 6.16 4.09
N ARG A 54 13.07 6.92 3.98
CA ARG A 54 13.05 8.31 3.48
C ARG A 54 13.43 8.49 2.02
N THR A 55 13.35 7.45 1.19
CA THR A 55 13.44 7.60 -0.26
C THR A 55 12.22 8.39 -0.73
N ARG A 56 12.46 9.42 -1.56
CA ARG A 56 11.38 10.30 -2.03
C ARG A 56 10.67 9.71 -3.23
N GLY A 57 9.34 9.72 -3.17
CA GLY A 57 8.47 9.46 -4.32
C GLY A 57 8.13 8.01 -4.56
N TYR A 58 8.86 7.06 -4.00
CA TYR A 58 8.59 5.63 -4.16
C TYR A 58 9.10 4.81 -2.99
N ASP A 59 8.52 3.64 -2.80
CA ASP A 59 8.76 2.77 -1.64
C ASP A 59 9.46 1.48 -2.02
N ALA A 60 9.38 1.09 -3.27
CA ALA A 60 9.94 -0.16 -3.77
C ALA A 60 10.31 -0.07 -5.25
N ILE A 61 11.15 -1.02 -5.67
CA ILE A 61 11.55 -1.19 -7.05
C ILE A 61 11.11 -2.57 -7.52
N ARG A 62 10.44 -2.62 -8.68
CA ARG A 62 10.17 -3.85 -9.40
C ARG A 62 11.22 -4.00 -10.49
N ARG A 63 12.04 -5.03 -10.42
CA ARG A 63 13.02 -5.34 -11.45
C ARG A 63 12.51 -6.43 -12.37
N THR A 64 12.57 -6.17 -13.67
CA THR A 64 12.41 -7.18 -14.71
C THR A 64 13.73 -7.34 -15.47
N ALA A 65 13.83 -8.29 -16.39
CA ALA A 65 15.07 -8.50 -17.18
C ALA A 65 15.52 -7.24 -17.92
N ASP A 66 14.57 -6.41 -18.38
CA ASP A 66 14.82 -5.28 -19.26
C ASP A 66 14.45 -3.92 -18.66
N ASP A 67 13.84 -3.88 -17.47
CA ASP A 67 13.30 -2.65 -16.93
C ASP A 67 13.35 -2.61 -15.40
N GLU A 68 13.20 -1.41 -14.89
CA GLU A 68 13.15 -1.11 -13.46
C GLU A 68 12.02 -0.12 -13.21
N GLN A 69 10.99 -0.54 -12.47
CA GLN A 69 9.84 0.31 -12.15
C GLN A 69 9.88 0.76 -10.70
N ARG A 70 9.63 2.03 -10.48
CA ARG A 70 9.50 2.64 -9.16
C ARG A 70 8.06 2.59 -8.71
N VAL A 71 7.82 1.95 -7.57
CA VAL A 71 6.48 1.66 -7.07
C VAL A 71 6.24 2.42 -5.78
N GLN A 72 5.18 3.23 -5.74
CA GLN A 72 4.69 3.84 -4.51
C GLN A 72 3.64 2.92 -3.91
N ILE A 73 3.77 2.58 -2.62
CA ILE A 73 2.88 1.65 -1.95
C ILE A 73 1.98 2.41 -0.98
N LYS A 74 0.67 2.17 -1.07
CA LYS A 74 -0.34 2.68 -0.15
C LYS A 74 -1.09 1.51 0.46
N GLY A 75 -1.06 1.41 1.78
CA GLY A 75 -1.77 0.37 2.52
C GLY A 75 -3.04 0.88 3.16
N ARG A 76 -4.08 0.04 3.20
CA ARG A 76 -5.30 0.30 3.96
C ARG A 76 -5.80 -0.98 4.60
N ALA A 77 -6.21 -0.87 5.85
CA ALA A 77 -6.98 -1.92 6.49
C ALA A 77 -8.39 -1.93 5.87
N PHE A 78 -8.84 -3.10 5.46
CA PHE A 78 -10.07 -3.28 4.70
C PHE A 78 -10.79 -4.54 5.21
N GLY A 79 -11.98 -4.36 5.74
CA GLY A 79 -12.82 -5.46 6.23
C GLY A 79 -14.14 -5.53 5.46
N ASP A 80 -14.97 -6.50 5.80
CA ASP A 80 -16.30 -6.65 5.19
C ASP A 80 -17.23 -5.48 5.55
N ASP A 81 -16.90 -4.77 6.64
CA ASP A 81 -17.55 -3.55 7.11
C ASP A 81 -16.90 -2.27 6.63
N ALA A 82 -16.00 -2.35 5.63
CA ALA A 82 -15.28 -1.18 5.13
C ALA A 82 -16.26 -0.12 4.61
N LYS A 83 -16.06 1.12 5.06
CA LYS A 83 -16.93 2.25 4.70
C LYS A 83 -16.70 2.62 3.22
N PRO A 84 -17.79 2.94 2.47
CA PRO A 84 -17.67 3.33 1.05
C PRO A 84 -16.78 4.56 0.80
N GLY A 85 -16.61 5.43 1.80
CA GLY A 85 -15.80 6.63 1.69
C GLY A 85 -14.34 6.47 2.06
N GLN A 86 -13.85 5.25 2.28
CA GLN A 86 -12.44 5.03 2.63
C GLN A 86 -11.51 5.51 1.51
N ARG A 87 -10.44 6.20 1.91
CA ARG A 87 -9.48 6.82 0.97
C ARG A 87 -8.07 6.32 1.20
N LEU A 88 -7.28 6.35 0.13
CA LEU A 88 -5.84 6.15 0.20
C LEU A 88 -5.20 7.34 0.93
N GLY A 89 -4.00 7.13 1.48
CA GLY A 89 -3.17 8.22 1.97
C GLY A 89 -2.78 9.17 0.85
N THR A 90 -2.33 10.35 1.22
CA THR A 90 -1.97 11.41 0.26
C THR A 90 -0.93 10.95 -0.74
N ILE A 91 -1.21 11.19 -2.01
CA ILE A 91 -0.31 10.95 -3.13
C ILE A 91 0.17 12.31 -3.62
N LYS A 92 1.47 12.53 -3.62
CA LYS A 92 2.07 13.79 -4.07
C LYS A 92 2.07 13.87 -5.59
N ARG A 93 1.73 15.04 -6.11
CA ARG A 93 1.91 15.35 -7.52
C ARG A 93 3.38 15.55 -7.84
N GLY A 94 3.79 15.19 -9.05
CA GLY A 94 5.18 15.30 -9.49
C GLY A 94 6.12 14.32 -8.78
N ALA A 95 5.59 13.23 -8.24
CA ALA A 95 6.41 12.20 -7.61
C ALA A 95 7.20 11.40 -8.66
N ASP A 96 8.39 10.98 -8.28
CA ASP A 96 9.27 10.21 -9.15
C ASP A 96 8.97 8.71 -9.00
N CYS A 97 7.79 8.31 -9.46
CA CYS A 97 7.37 6.91 -9.48
C CYS A 97 6.63 6.57 -10.77
N ASP A 98 6.64 5.29 -11.12
CA ASP A 98 6.01 4.79 -12.34
C ASP A 98 4.60 4.28 -12.07
N THR A 99 4.39 3.65 -10.92
CA THR A 99 3.10 3.06 -10.54
C THR A 99 2.76 3.35 -9.07
N VAL A 100 1.46 3.27 -8.77
CA VAL A 100 0.92 3.29 -7.41
C VAL A 100 0.28 1.95 -7.14
N LEU A 101 0.68 1.30 -6.06
CA LEU A 101 0.17 0.01 -5.61
C LEU A 101 -0.67 0.20 -4.35
N LEU A 102 -1.93 -0.16 -4.43
CA LEU A 102 -2.82 -0.21 -3.27
C LEU A 102 -2.81 -1.62 -2.69
N VAL A 103 -2.44 -1.75 -1.44
CA VAL A 103 -2.45 -3.00 -0.69
C VAL A 103 -3.57 -2.96 0.32
N LEU A 104 -4.58 -3.80 0.13
CA LEU A 104 -5.70 -3.94 1.05
C LEU A 104 -5.42 -5.12 1.98
N LEU A 105 -5.31 -4.81 3.27
CA LEU A 105 -5.03 -5.78 4.33
C LEU A 105 -6.31 -6.04 5.11
N ASP A 106 -6.46 -7.27 5.61
CA ASP A 106 -7.52 -7.58 6.55
C ASP A 106 -7.41 -6.68 7.79
N ASN A 107 -8.52 -6.09 8.21
CA ASN A 107 -8.52 -5.13 9.31
C ASN A 107 -8.23 -5.75 10.68
N LEU A 108 -8.37 -7.06 10.83
CA LEU A 108 -8.05 -7.78 12.07
C LEU A 108 -6.65 -8.38 12.02
N THR A 109 -6.33 -9.13 10.96
CA THR A 109 -5.10 -9.93 10.88
C THR A 109 -3.94 -9.23 10.19
N LEU A 110 -4.21 -8.16 9.44
CA LEU A 110 -3.26 -7.48 8.54
C LEU A 110 -2.69 -8.40 7.45
N GLU A 111 -3.35 -9.52 7.19
CA GLU A 111 -3.02 -10.36 6.04
C GLU A 111 -3.53 -9.73 4.74
N PRO A 112 -2.84 -9.92 3.62
CA PRO A 112 -3.26 -9.32 2.36
C PRO A 112 -4.58 -9.90 1.87
N ARG A 113 -5.47 -9.03 1.40
CA ARG A 113 -6.74 -9.40 0.78
C ARG A 113 -6.72 -9.17 -0.72
N GLU A 114 -6.27 -7.98 -1.15
CA GLU A 114 -6.19 -7.59 -2.56
C GLU A 114 -5.04 -6.62 -2.77
N MET A 115 -4.46 -6.65 -3.96
CA MET A 115 -3.49 -5.64 -4.40
C MET A 115 -3.89 -5.15 -5.79
N TRP A 116 -3.97 -3.83 -5.92
CA TRP A 116 -4.38 -3.13 -7.14
C TRP A 116 -3.31 -2.14 -7.55
N GLU A 117 -2.95 -2.12 -8.81
CA GLU A 117 -1.90 -1.24 -9.34
C GLU A 117 -2.40 -0.38 -10.48
N ALA A 118 -2.07 0.92 -10.43
CA ALA A 118 -2.37 1.88 -11.48
C ALA A 118 -1.10 2.60 -11.92
N PRO A 119 -0.99 2.98 -13.22
CA PRO A 119 0.06 3.89 -13.65
C PRO A 119 -0.01 5.20 -12.88
N TYR A 120 1.13 5.73 -12.44
CA TYR A 120 1.17 7.00 -11.71
C TYR A 120 0.56 8.14 -12.55
N ALA A 121 0.81 8.17 -13.86
CA ALA A 121 0.24 9.17 -14.76
C ALA A 121 -1.30 9.19 -14.73
N ALA A 122 -1.94 8.02 -14.66
CA ALA A 122 -3.40 7.93 -14.55
C ALA A 122 -3.90 8.45 -13.20
N VAL A 123 -3.19 8.15 -12.12
CA VAL A 123 -3.51 8.65 -10.77
C VAL A 123 -3.38 10.17 -10.72
N GLU A 124 -2.28 10.72 -11.23
CA GLU A 124 -2.05 12.16 -11.26
C GLU A 124 -3.12 12.88 -12.10
N ALA A 125 -3.45 12.34 -13.27
CA ALA A 125 -4.51 12.89 -14.10
C ALA A 125 -5.86 12.94 -13.37
N ARG A 126 -6.19 11.90 -12.62
CA ARG A 126 -7.42 11.86 -11.83
C ARG A 126 -7.40 12.86 -10.67
N LEU A 127 -6.28 13.00 -9.97
CA LEU A 127 -6.14 13.99 -8.90
C LEU A 127 -6.33 15.42 -9.41
N ASN A 128 -5.96 15.69 -10.66
CA ASN A 128 -6.07 17.02 -11.26
C ASN A 128 -7.47 17.36 -11.79
N VAL A 129 -8.42 16.42 -11.76
CA VAL A 129 -9.81 16.72 -12.12
C VAL A 129 -10.43 17.60 -11.03
N PRO A 130 -10.94 18.81 -11.36
CA PRO A 130 -11.50 19.72 -10.37
C PRO A 130 -12.82 19.22 -9.78
N GLY A 131 -13.25 19.83 -8.68
CA GLY A 131 -14.55 19.57 -8.05
C GLY A 131 -14.50 18.73 -6.79
N SER A 132 -13.32 18.41 -6.27
CA SER A 132 -13.18 17.68 -5.01
C SER A 132 -12.02 18.21 -4.16
N LYS A 133 -12.32 18.60 -2.95
CA LYS A 133 -11.29 19.02 -1.97
C LYS A 133 -10.35 17.89 -1.62
N SER A 134 -10.86 16.65 -1.60
CA SER A 134 -10.03 15.47 -1.34
C SER A 134 -8.99 15.27 -2.44
N ARG A 135 -9.39 15.37 -3.71
CA ARG A 135 -8.44 15.31 -4.83
C ARG A 135 -7.41 16.43 -4.80
N GLU A 136 -7.83 17.64 -4.47
CA GLU A 136 -6.90 18.78 -4.32
C GLU A 136 -5.81 18.49 -3.29
N ARG A 137 -6.13 17.78 -2.22
CA ARG A 137 -5.19 17.33 -1.19
C ARG A 137 -4.39 16.07 -1.55
N GLY A 138 -4.63 15.50 -2.72
CA GLY A 138 -3.95 14.29 -3.18
C GLY A 138 -4.56 12.99 -2.70
N ALA A 139 -5.82 12.98 -2.25
CA ALA A 139 -6.48 11.77 -1.75
C ALA A 139 -7.55 11.27 -2.73
N LEU A 140 -7.44 9.99 -3.10
CA LEU A 140 -8.45 9.26 -3.87
C LEU A 140 -9.19 8.29 -2.97
N GLY A 141 -10.47 8.06 -3.27
CA GLY A 141 -11.21 6.95 -2.66
C GLY A 141 -10.69 5.61 -3.15
N VAL A 142 -10.84 4.57 -2.34
CA VAL A 142 -10.45 3.21 -2.73
C VAL A 142 -11.19 2.77 -4.00
N ARG A 143 -12.49 3.01 -4.08
CA ARG A 143 -13.28 2.68 -5.27
C ARG A 143 -12.84 3.47 -6.50
N GLU A 144 -12.54 4.75 -6.32
CA GLU A 144 -12.06 5.64 -7.38
C GLU A 144 -10.70 5.16 -7.91
N PHE A 145 -9.80 4.78 -7.03
CA PHE A 145 -8.51 4.20 -7.40
C PHE A 145 -8.68 2.88 -8.17
N LYS A 146 -9.54 1.99 -7.71
CA LYS A 146 -9.78 0.70 -8.39
C LYS A 146 -10.23 0.85 -9.84
N LYS A 147 -10.96 1.94 -10.17
CA LYS A 147 -11.37 2.22 -11.55
C LYS A 147 -10.20 2.54 -12.48
N LEU A 148 -9.09 3.02 -11.94
CA LEU A 148 -7.88 3.35 -12.68
C LEU A 148 -6.89 2.19 -12.71
N ALA A 149 -7.11 1.18 -11.89
CA ALA A 149 -6.14 0.15 -11.53
C ALA A 149 -6.54 -1.21 -12.08
N THR A 150 -5.56 -2.11 -12.07
CA THR A 150 -5.76 -3.54 -12.33
C THR A 150 -5.47 -4.31 -11.06
N ARG A 151 -6.32 -5.28 -10.72
CA ARG A 151 -6.03 -6.20 -9.62
C ARG A 151 -4.89 -7.12 -10.04
N ILE A 152 -3.77 -7.05 -9.33
CA ILE A 152 -2.59 -7.86 -9.63
C ILE A 152 -2.40 -9.01 -8.64
N TRP A 153 -3.13 -9.00 -7.52
CA TRP A 153 -3.12 -10.08 -6.54
C TRP A 153 -4.45 -10.11 -5.77
N PRO A 154 -5.03 -11.27 -5.43
CA PRO A 154 -4.67 -12.54 -6.02
C PRO A 154 -5.00 -12.57 -7.52
N ARG A 155 -4.26 -13.37 -8.28
CA ARG A 155 -4.59 -13.61 -9.67
C ARG A 155 -5.67 -14.69 -9.76
N ASP A 156 -6.60 -14.54 -10.72
CA ASP A 156 -7.65 -15.53 -10.98
C ASP A 156 -7.06 -16.80 -11.56
#